data_753512903be0b8081d2a21162ad0acdb
#
_entry.id   753512903be0b8081d2a21162ad0acdb
#
_cell.length_a   1.000
_cell.length_b   1.000
_cell.length_c   1.000
_cell.angle_alpha   90.00
_cell.angle_beta   90.00
_cell.angle_gamma   90.00
#
_symmetry.space_group_name_H-M   'P 1'
#
loop_
_entity.id
_entity.type
_entity.pdbx_description
1 polymer ?
#
loop_
_entity_poly.entity_id
_entity_poly.type
_entity_poly.pdbx_seq_one_letter_code
_entity_poly.pdbx_strand_id
1 'polypeptide(L)'
;MFIIGIAGGTGSGKTTVVRKLIERLPKGEVVVIPQDSYYKDSSHVPVEERQNINFDHPDAFDWDLLSHHIATLKEGKPIEQPIYSYITCTRSKETIHIEPREVIVVEGIMALREPNMRKQMDLKIFVDADADDRLIRVMKRDVLERGRTAEQVIERYQRVLKPMHEQFIEPCKRFADVIVPQGGHNNAAINMLAKFVKQQLKERD
;
A
#
# COMPACT_ATOMS: atom_id res chain seq x y z
N MET A 1 -20.00 5.21 -1.27
CA MET A 1 -18.69 4.54 -1.22
C MET A 1 -17.64 5.56 -0.79
N PHE A 2 -16.76 5.21 0.15
CA PHE A 2 -15.72 6.07 0.72
C PHE A 2 -14.34 5.50 0.44
N ILE A 3 -13.47 6.26 -0.23
CA ILE A 3 -12.16 5.78 -0.68
C ILE A 3 -11.05 6.37 0.18
N ILE A 4 -10.24 5.49 0.79
CA ILE A 4 -9.12 5.86 1.66
C ILE A 4 -7.81 5.43 1.00
N GLY A 5 -6.91 6.39 0.77
CA GLY A 5 -5.53 6.11 0.35
C GLY A 5 -4.60 6.07 1.56
N ILE A 6 -3.82 5.00 1.72
CA ILE A 6 -2.86 4.86 2.81
C ILE A 6 -1.47 4.62 2.24
N ALA A 7 -0.60 5.62 2.32
CA ALA A 7 0.80 5.55 1.90
C ALA A 7 1.77 5.55 3.09
N GLY A 8 3.03 5.26 2.81
CA GLY A 8 4.12 5.33 3.80
C GLY A 8 5.25 4.37 3.47
N GLY A 9 6.44 4.61 3.99
CA GLY A 9 7.64 3.83 3.67
C GLY A 9 7.56 2.35 4.06
N THR A 10 8.37 1.54 3.39
CA THR A 10 8.58 0.14 3.80
C THR A 10 9.02 0.11 5.27
N GLY A 11 8.37 -0.73 6.09
CA GLY A 11 8.60 -0.80 7.53
C GLY A 11 7.91 0.28 8.37
N SER A 12 7.14 1.22 7.78
CA SER A 12 6.41 2.25 8.55
C SER A 12 5.24 1.71 9.39
N GLY A 13 4.76 0.49 9.11
CA GLY A 13 3.63 -0.11 9.81
C GLY A 13 2.26 0.17 9.16
N LYS A 14 2.22 0.54 7.88
CA LYS A 14 0.98 0.73 7.10
C LYS A 14 -0.02 -0.41 7.25
N THR A 15 0.40 -1.63 6.95
CA THR A 15 -0.47 -2.82 7.02
C THR A 15 -1.06 -3.03 8.42
N THR A 16 -0.31 -2.68 9.48
CA THR A 16 -0.83 -2.69 10.85
C THR A 16 -1.88 -1.60 11.07
N VAL A 17 -1.67 -0.40 10.53
CA VAL A 17 -2.68 0.69 10.57
C VAL A 17 -3.94 0.26 9.83
N VAL A 18 -3.81 -0.26 8.61
CA VAL A 18 -4.93 -0.76 7.80
C VAL A 18 -5.71 -1.82 8.56
N ARG A 19 -5.04 -2.88 9.04
CA ARG A 19 -5.68 -3.95 9.80
C ARG A 19 -6.45 -3.42 11.02
N LYS A 20 -5.80 -2.59 11.85
CA LYS A 20 -6.42 -2.02 13.05
C LYS A 20 -7.56 -1.04 12.73
N LEU A 21 -7.50 -0.34 11.61
CA LEU A 21 -8.59 0.53 11.14
C LEU A 21 -9.80 -0.33 10.75
N ILE A 22 -9.59 -1.37 9.93
CA ILE A 22 -10.66 -2.27 9.47
C ILE A 22 -11.33 -3.00 10.65
N GLU A 23 -10.56 -3.48 11.63
CA GLU A 23 -11.09 -4.12 12.85
C GLU A 23 -12.09 -3.22 13.61
N ARG A 24 -12.03 -1.90 13.39
CA ARG A 24 -12.90 -0.90 14.03
C ARG A 24 -14.07 -0.45 13.17
N LEU A 25 -14.09 -0.81 11.89
CA LEU A 25 -15.18 -0.51 10.96
C LEU A 25 -16.21 -1.65 10.93
N PRO A 26 -17.42 -1.42 10.40
CA PRO A 26 -18.43 -2.47 10.29
C PRO A 26 -17.91 -3.64 9.44
N LYS A 27 -18.20 -4.86 9.87
CA LYS A 27 -17.74 -6.07 9.18
C LYS A 27 -18.41 -6.19 7.81
N GLY A 28 -17.60 -6.54 6.80
CA GLY A 28 -18.10 -6.79 5.43
C GLY A 28 -18.27 -5.53 4.59
N GLU A 29 -18.10 -4.34 5.15
CA GLU A 29 -18.24 -3.07 4.42
C GLU A 29 -16.92 -2.52 3.86
N VAL A 30 -15.81 -3.17 4.14
CA VAL A 30 -14.48 -2.71 3.74
C VAL A 30 -13.83 -3.71 2.80
N VAL A 31 -13.26 -3.20 1.71
CA VAL A 31 -12.33 -3.95 0.86
C VAL A 31 -10.97 -3.25 0.83
N VAL A 32 -9.90 -4.04 0.84
CA VAL A 32 -8.52 -3.54 0.72
C VAL A 32 -7.99 -3.88 -0.66
N ILE A 33 -7.46 -2.88 -1.32
CA ILE A 33 -6.77 -2.98 -2.61
C ILE A 33 -5.28 -2.70 -2.38
N PRO A 34 -4.43 -3.74 -2.27
CA PRO A 34 -3.00 -3.55 -2.10
C PRO A 34 -2.38 -3.05 -3.41
N GLN A 35 -1.64 -1.95 -3.37
CA GLN A 35 -0.84 -1.47 -4.51
C GLN A 35 0.11 -2.54 -5.02
N ASP A 36 0.64 -3.36 -4.12
CA ASP A 36 1.61 -4.41 -4.43
C ASP A 36 1.04 -5.50 -5.37
N SER A 37 -0.28 -5.69 -5.43
CA SER A 37 -0.92 -6.55 -6.43
C SER A 37 -0.77 -6.03 -7.86
N TYR A 38 -0.47 -4.76 -8.03
CA TYR A 38 -0.39 -4.07 -9.32
C TYR A 38 1.03 -3.85 -9.82
N TYR A 39 2.03 -4.60 -9.33
CA TYR A 39 3.33 -4.64 -10.02
C TYR A 39 3.14 -5.12 -11.46
N LYS A 40 3.88 -4.51 -12.38
CA LYS A 40 3.92 -4.94 -13.79
C LYS A 40 4.43 -6.37 -13.89
N ASP A 41 3.90 -7.12 -14.84
CA ASP A 41 4.39 -8.47 -15.10
C ASP A 41 5.80 -8.44 -15.68
N SER A 42 6.69 -9.22 -15.10
CA SER A 42 8.09 -9.35 -15.51
C SER A 42 8.39 -10.72 -16.12
N SER A 43 7.37 -11.45 -16.61
CA SER A 43 7.55 -12.77 -17.23
C SER A 43 8.45 -12.75 -18.46
N HIS A 44 8.54 -11.61 -19.14
CA HIS A 44 9.42 -11.35 -20.28
C HIS A 44 10.90 -11.16 -19.91
N VAL A 45 11.20 -10.93 -18.62
CA VAL A 45 12.58 -10.77 -18.11
C VAL A 45 13.13 -12.14 -17.75
N PRO A 46 14.42 -12.47 -18.05
CA PRO A 46 15.07 -13.69 -17.58
C PRO A 46 14.97 -13.86 -16.06
N VAL A 47 14.78 -15.11 -15.59
CA VAL A 47 14.53 -15.39 -14.17
C VAL A 47 15.63 -14.85 -13.27
N GLU A 48 16.88 -14.95 -13.71
CA GLU A 48 18.07 -14.52 -12.97
C GLU A 48 18.12 -13.00 -12.79
N GLU A 49 17.51 -12.25 -13.70
CA GLU A 49 17.51 -10.78 -13.69
C GLU A 49 16.33 -10.20 -12.93
N ARG A 50 15.25 -10.95 -12.74
CA ARG A 50 14.02 -10.46 -12.08
C ARG A 50 14.25 -9.96 -10.66
N GLN A 51 15.19 -10.57 -9.93
CA GLN A 51 15.52 -10.16 -8.57
C GLN A 51 16.22 -8.79 -8.50
N ASN A 52 16.77 -8.32 -9.63
CA ASN A 52 17.42 -7.01 -9.75
C ASN A 52 16.43 -5.89 -10.06
N ILE A 53 15.16 -6.20 -10.33
CA ILE A 53 14.12 -5.21 -10.60
C ILE A 53 13.91 -4.35 -9.35
N ASN A 54 13.88 -3.03 -9.56
CA ASN A 54 13.60 -2.07 -8.49
C ASN A 54 12.09 -1.93 -8.27
N PHE A 55 11.54 -2.75 -7.39
CA PHE A 55 10.11 -2.73 -7.03
C PHE A 55 9.69 -1.51 -6.21
N ASP A 56 10.63 -0.71 -5.72
CA ASP A 56 10.34 0.54 -5.01
C ASP A 56 10.36 1.76 -5.95
N HIS A 57 10.55 1.56 -7.27
CA HIS A 57 10.44 2.61 -8.27
C HIS A 57 8.99 2.74 -8.78
N PRO A 58 8.49 3.97 -9.04
CA PRO A 58 7.13 4.17 -9.57
C PRO A 58 6.80 3.39 -10.84
N ASP A 59 7.78 3.23 -11.73
CA ASP A 59 7.61 2.54 -13.01
C ASP A 59 7.38 1.03 -12.85
N ALA A 60 7.61 0.47 -11.66
CA ALA A 60 7.31 -0.92 -11.38
C ALA A 60 5.81 -1.21 -11.29
N PHE A 61 4.96 -0.18 -11.13
CA PHE A 61 3.52 -0.33 -10.95
C PHE A 61 2.73 -0.05 -12.20
N ASP A 62 1.63 -0.77 -12.36
CA ASP A 62 0.61 -0.57 -13.37
C ASP A 62 -0.46 0.40 -12.81
N TRP A 63 -0.14 1.69 -12.87
CA TRP A 63 -0.98 2.76 -12.34
C TRP A 63 -2.30 2.90 -13.08
N ASP A 64 -2.30 2.64 -14.38
CA ASP A 64 -3.49 2.75 -15.22
C ASP A 64 -4.51 1.69 -14.82
N LEU A 65 -4.07 0.42 -14.67
CA LEU A 65 -4.93 -0.66 -14.22
C LEU A 65 -5.44 -0.42 -12.80
N LEU A 66 -4.58 0.00 -11.86
CA LEU A 66 -4.99 0.29 -10.49
C LEU A 66 -6.02 1.43 -10.46
N SER A 67 -5.77 2.53 -11.16
CA SER A 67 -6.68 3.67 -11.23
C SER A 67 -8.03 3.30 -11.88
N HIS A 68 -7.99 2.48 -12.94
CA HIS A 68 -9.19 1.96 -13.59
C HIS A 68 -10.02 1.09 -12.64
N HIS A 69 -9.38 0.17 -11.91
CA HIS A 69 -10.06 -0.69 -10.95
C HIS A 69 -10.73 0.10 -9.81
N ILE A 70 -10.06 1.14 -9.30
CA ILE A 70 -10.66 2.00 -8.27
C ILE A 70 -11.88 2.74 -8.83
N ALA A 71 -11.81 3.25 -10.05
CA ALA A 71 -12.94 3.90 -10.71
C ALA A 71 -14.12 2.92 -10.92
N THR A 72 -13.82 1.70 -11.36
CA THR A 72 -14.82 0.64 -11.59
C THR A 72 -15.55 0.26 -10.29
N LEU A 73 -14.79 0.06 -9.21
CA LEU A 73 -15.39 -0.19 -7.88
C LEU A 73 -16.26 0.99 -7.43
N LYS A 74 -15.81 2.23 -7.67
CA LYS A 74 -16.58 3.43 -7.35
C LYS A 74 -17.93 3.53 -8.09
N GLU A 75 -17.99 2.95 -9.29
CA GLU A 75 -19.23 2.80 -10.07
C GLU A 75 -20.13 1.67 -9.55
N GLY A 76 -19.74 0.96 -8.51
CA GLY A 76 -20.48 -0.19 -7.96
C GLY A 76 -20.32 -1.47 -8.77
N LYS A 77 -19.28 -1.59 -9.58
CA LYS A 77 -18.98 -2.77 -10.41
C LYS A 77 -17.82 -3.56 -9.83
N PRO A 78 -17.84 -4.90 -9.93
CA PRO A 78 -16.73 -5.75 -9.47
C PRO A 78 -15.50 -5.61 -10.38
N ILE A 79 -14.35 -6.02 -9.84
CA ILE A 79 -13.07 -6.06 -10.57
C ILE A 79 -12.38 -7.42 -10.41
N GLU A 80 -11.46 -7.71 -11.32
CA GLU A 80 -10.55 -8.86 -11.27
C GLU A 80 -9.15 -8.39 -10.85
N GLN A 81 -8.89 -8.37 -9.52
CA GLN A 81 -7.61 -7.92 -8.97
C GLN A 81 -6.49 -8.88 -9.37
N PRO A 82 -5.34 -8.38 -9.89
CA PRO A 82 -4.19 -9.23 -10.19
C PRO A 82 -3.63 -9.90 -8.93
N ILE A 83 -3.09 -11.10 -9.10
CA ILE A 83 -2.27 -11.78 -8.10
C ILE A 83 -0.81 -11.67 -8.53
N TYR A 84 0.02 -11.09 -7.68
CA TYR A 84 1.45 -10.95 -7.92
C TYR A 84 2.26 -11.87 -7.03
N SER A 85 3.20 -12.60 -7.63
CA SER A 85 4.14 -13.48 -6.93
C SER A 85 5.48 -12.80 -6.73
N TYR A 86 5.86 -12.55 -5.48
CA TYR A 86 7.19 -12.02 -5.14
C TYR A 86 8.32 -13.05 -5.33
N ILE A 87 7.99 -14.34 -5.39
CA ILE A 87 8.98 -15.40 -5.59
C ILE A 87 9.41 -15.44 -7.04
N THR A 88 8.44 -15.40 -7.96
CA THR A 88 8.71 -15.46 -9.41
C THR A 88 8.83 -14.07 -10.05
N CYS A 89 8.48 -13.01 -9.32
CA CYS A 89 8.39 -11.63 -9.80
C CYS A 89 7.48 -11.48 -11.02
N THR A 90 6.36 -12.20 -11.04
CA THR A 90 5.40 -12.22 -12.15
C THR A 90 3.97 -12.12 -11.67
N ARG A 91 3.05 -11.70 -12.55
CA ARG A 91 1.61 -11.82 -12.35
C ARG A 91 1.15 -13.25 -12.61
N SER A 92 0.22 -13.75 -11.78
CA SER A 92 -0.52 -14.97 -12.07
C SER A 92 -1.47 -14.77 -13.24
N LYS A 93 -1.87 -15.89 -13.89
CA LYS A 93 -3.01 -15.88 -14.81
C LYS A 93 -4.35 -15.82 -14.07
N GLU A 94 -4.37 -16.24 -12.81
CA GLU A 94 -5.52 -16.15 -11.93
C GLU A 94 -5.66 -14.75 -11.36
N THR A 95 -6.89 -14.36 -11.05
CA THR A 95 -7.27 -13.09 -10.44
C THR A 95 -8.07 -13.33 -9.16
N ILE A 96 -8.27 -12.29 -8.38
CA ILE A 96 -9.19 -12.30 -7.24
C ILE A 96 -10.39 -11.45 -7.62
N HIS A 97 -11.58 -12.06 -7.63
CA HIS A 97 -12.84 -11.33 -7.81
C HIS A 97 -13.11 -10.47 -6.58
N ILE A 98 -13.27 -9.17 -6.79
CA ILE A 98 -13.51 -8.19 -5.72
C ILE A 98 -14.83 -7.48 -5.99
N GLU A 99 -15.77 -7.69 -5.08
CA GLU A 99 -17.05 -6.95 -5.06
C GLU A 99 -16.87 -5.55 -4.47
N PRO A 100 -17.59 -4.54 -4.96
CA PRO A 100 -17.60 -3.21 -4.36
C PRO A 100 -18.10 -3.24 -2.91
N ARG A 101 -17.57 -2.36 -2.07
CA ARG A 101 -17.96 -2.21 -0.67
C ARG A 101 -18.07 -0.73 -0.34
N GLU A 102 -18.74 -0.40 0.77
CA GLU A 102 -18.93 0.98 1.21
C GLU A 102 -17.61 1.73 1.45
N VAL A 103 -16.56 1.00 1.88
CA VAL A 103 -15.23 1.54 2.07
C VAL A 103 -14.22 0.79 1.22
N ILE A 104 -13.45 1.53 0.42
CA ILE A 104 -12.28 1.00 -0.30
C ILE A 104 -11.01 1.58 0.34
N VAL A 105 -10.12 0.71 0.78
CA VAL A 105 -8.79 1.11 1.27
C VAL A 105 -7.75 0.74 0.24
N VAL A 106 -7.12 1.73 -0.38
CA VAL A 106 -5.96 1.54 -1.26
C VAL A 106 -4.71 1.71 -0.42
N GLU A 107 -3.92 0.64 -0.24
CA GLU A 107 -2.70 0.72 0.56
C GLU A 107 -1.45 0.43 -0.28
N GLY A 108 -0.37 1.15 -0.01
CA GLY A 108 0.91 0.88 -0.62
C GLY A 108 1.97 1.92 -0.33
N ILE A 109 3.22 1.63 -0.70
CA ILE A 109 4.33 2.55 -0.40
C ILE A 109 4.14 3.92 -1.07
N MET A 110 3.50 3.94 -2.24
CA MET A 110 3.27 5.13 -3.05
C MET A 110 1.80 5.35 -3.41
N ALA A 111 0.86 4.83 -2.63
CA ALA A 111 -0.58 4.91 -2.95
C ALA A 111 -1.09 6.35 -3.18
N LEU A 112 -0.39 7.36 -2.64
CA LEU A 112 -0.73 8.78 -2.83
C LEU A 112 0.07 9.46 -3.97
N ARG A 113 0.88 8.71 -4.74
CA ARG A 113 1.74 9.31 -5.76
C ARG A 113 0.98 9.75 -7.00
N GLU A 114 0.10 8.89 -7.52
CA GLU A 114 -0.56 9.09 -8.80
C GLU A 114 -1.70 10.13 -8.68
N PRO A 115 -1.66 11.24 -9.46
CA PRO A 115 -2.66 12.30 -9.35
C PRO A 115 -4.10 11.84 -9.64
N ASN A 116 -4.29 10.95 -10.61
CA ASN A 116 -5.62 10.47 -11.00
C ASN A 116 -6.24 9.58 -9.91
N MET A 117 -5.41 8.82 -9.19
CA MET A 117 -5.87 8.07 -8.03
C MET A 117 -6.21 8.99 -6.86
N ARG A 118 -5.35 9.98 -6.55
CA ARG A 118 -5.61 10.93 -5.46
C ARG A 118 -6.93 11.68 -5.62
N LYS A 119 -7.32 12.03 -6.86
CA LYS A 119 -8.61 12.69 -7.14
C LYS A 119 -9.83 11.82 -6.80
N GLN A 120 -9.65 10.51 -6.73
CA GLN A 120 -10.71 9.58 -6.39
C GLN A 120 -10.83 9.33 -4.88
N MET A 121 -9.81 9.71 -4.10
CA MET A 121 -9.72 9.45 -2.66
C MET A 121 -10.42 10.54 -1.85
N ASP A 122 -11.30 10.13 -0.95
CA ASP A 122 -11.99 11.00 0.02
C ASP A 122 -11.10 11.31 1.23
N LEU A 123 -10.21 10.39 1.60
CA LEU A 123 -9.25 10.55 2.71
C LEU A 123 -7.88 10.00 2.32
N LYS A 124 -6.84 10.80 2.52
CA LYS A 124 -5.45 10.47 2.22
C LYS A 124 -4.62 10.45 3.50
N ILE A 125 -4.02 9.31 3.80
CA ILE A 125 -3.27 9.06 5.03
C ILE A 125 -1.82 8.73 4.67
N PHE A 126 -0.87 9.37 5.34
CA PHE A 126 0.53 8.97 5.30
C PHE A 126 0.94 8.38 6.64
N VAL A 127 1.42 7.14 6.63
CA VAL A 127 1.92 6.44 7.83
C VAL A 127 3.42 6.70 7.94
N ASP A 128 3.78 7.47 8.95
CA ASP A 128 5.15 7.92 9.20
C ASP A 128 5.83 7.11 10.30
N ALA A 129 7.12 6.87 10.12
CA ALA A 129 8.00 6.28 11.13
C ALA A 129 9.45 6.65 10.82
N ASP A 130 10.25 6.81 11.84
CA ASP A 130 11.66 7.16 11.73
C ASP A 130 12.45 6.12 10.91
N ALA A 131 13.50 6.58 10.24
CA ALA A 131 14.23 5.76 9.27
C ALA A 131 14.91 4.55 9.92
N ASP A 132 15.43 4.69 11.14
CA ASP A 132 16.03 3.62 11.93
C ASP A 132 15.01 2.60 12.39
N ASP A 133 13.83 3.03 12.86
CA ASP A 133 12.71 2.17 13.20
C ASP A 133 12.24 1.33 11.99
N ARG A 134 12.14 1.98 10.83
CA ARG A 134 11.77 1.29 9.59
C ARG A 134 12.83 0.27 9.19
N LEU A 135 14.12 0.63 9.27
CA LEU A 135 15.22 -0.27 8.96
C LEU A 135 15.23 -1.49 9.88
N ILE A 136 15.08 -1.29 11.20
CA ILE A 136 15.03 -2.40 12.18
C ILE A 136 13.86 -3.35 11.86
N ARG A 137 12.68 -2.83 11.53
CA ARG A 137 11.50 -3.64 11.18
C ARG A 137 11.72 -4.41 9.88
N VAL A 138 12.34 -3.78 8.87
CA VAL A 138 12.69 -4.42 7.59
C VAL A 138 13.71 -5.52 7.82
N MET A 139 14.76 -5.27 8.60
CA MET A 139 15.77 -6.28 8.93
C MET A 139 15.15 -7.50 9.61
N LYS A 140 14.34 -7.29 10.66
CA LYS A 140 13.68 -8.40 11.36
C LYS A 140 12.82 -9.22 10.41
N ARG A 141 11.96 -8.59 9.62
CA ARG A 141 11.10 -9.27 8.66
C ARG A 141 11.89 -10.03 7.60
N ASP A 142 12.84 -9.36 6.96
CA ASP A 142 13.52 -9.93 5.79
C ASP A 142 14.50 -11.05 6.20
N VAL A 143 15.09 -10.97 7.39
CA VAL A 143 15.94 -12.04 7.93
C VAL A 143 15.10 -13.23 8.40
N LEU A 144 14.04 -12.99 9.19
CA LEU A 144 13.28 -14.07 9.82
C LEU A 144 12.25 -14.71 8.87
N GLU A 145 11.64 -13.94 7.95
CA GLU A 145 10.52 -14.39 7.15
C GLU A 145 10.89 -14.61 5.67
N ARG A 146 11.95 -13.95 5.17
CA ARG A 146 12.35 -13.97 3.74
C ARG A 146 13.69 -14.62 3.47
N GLY A 147 14.35 -15.14 4.52
CA GLY A 147 15.62 -15.89 4.40
C GLY A 147 16.82 -15.07 3.94
N ARG A 148 16.78 -13.73 4.04
CA ARG A 148 17.90 -12.86 3.68
C ARG A 148 18.93 -12.79 4.80
N THR A 149 20.21 -12.58 4.44
CA THR A 149 21.23 -12.22 5.44
C THR A 149 21.11 -10.75 5.83
N ALA A 150 21.65 -10.39 7.01
CA ALA A 150 21.69 -8.99 7.45
C ALA A 150 22.44 -8.09 6.45
N GLU A 151 23.53 -8.59 5.87
CA GLU A 151 24.33 -7.89 4.86
C GLU A 151 23.50 -7.59 3.62
N GLN A 152 22.76 -8.58 3.09
CA GLN A 152 21.87 -8.40 1.95
C GLN A 152 20.79 -7.35 2.21
N VAL A 153 20.23 -7.32 3.44
CA VAL A 153 19.22 -6.31 3.81
C VAL A 153 19.84 -4.92 3.87
N ILE A 154 21.03 -4.77 4.47
CA ILE A 154 21.75 -3.50 4.56
C ILE A 154 22.10 -2.98 3.16
N GLU A 155 22.68 -3.83 2.31
CA GLU A 155 23.02 -3.46 0.94
C GLU A 155 21.77 -3.00 0.16
N ARG A 156 20.68 -3.78 0.23
CA ARG A 156 19.41 -3.39 -0.41
C ARG A 156 18.88 -2.08 0.14
N TYR A 157 18.96 -1.87 1.45
CA TYR A 157 18.51 -0.61 2.06
C TYR A 157 19.28 0.57 1.50
N GLN A 158 20.60 0.49 1.43
CA GLN A 158 21.45 1.56 0.93
C GLN A 158 21.25 1.83 -0.57
N ARG A 159 21.20 0.77 -1.38
CA ARG A 159 21.13 0.89 -2.85
C ARG A 159 19.74 1.17 -3.39
N VAL A 160 18.69 0.71 -2.71
CA VAL A 160 17.32 0.76 -3.23
C VAL A 160 16.36 1.45 -2.26
N LEU A 161 16.13 0.89 -1.05
CA LEU A 161 15.02 1.33 -0.21
C LEU A 161 15.16 2.78 0.23
N LYS A 162 16.36 3.21 0.65
CA LYS A 162 16.60 4.58 1.11
C LYS A 162 16.47 5.59 -0.04
N PRO A 163 17.19 5.45 -1.18
CA PRO A 163 17.03 6.38 -2.31
C PRO A 163 15.59 6.47 -2.84
N MET A 164 14.91 5.33 -2.99
CA MET A 164 13.54 5.32 -3.48
C MET A 164 12.57 5.96 -2.47
N HIS A 165 12.81 5.76 -1.18
CA HIS A 165 12.02 6.43 -0.15
C HIS A 165 12.17 7.95 -0.23
N GLU A 166 13.39 8.46 -0.27
CA GLU A 166 13.68 9.89 -0.31
C GLU A 166 13.15 10.55 -1.60
N GLN A 167 13.28 9.87 -2.73
CA GLN A 167 12.91 10.41 -4.04
C GLN A 167 11.41 10.32 -4.33
N PHE A 168 10.73 9.24 -3.94
CA PHE A 168 9.39 8.95 -4.41
C PHE A 168 8.34 8.77 -3.31
N ILE A 169 8.72 8.23 -2.14
CA ILE A 169 7.75 7.86 -1.10
C ILE A 169 7.54 9.02 -0.13
N GLU A 170 8.62 9.54 0.45
CA GLU A 170 8.55 10.67 1.39
C GLU A 170 7.86 11.92 0.78
N PRO A 171 8.11 12.28 -0.49
CA PRO A 171 7.36 13.38 -1.12
C PRO A 171 5.86 13.18 -1.21
N CYS A 172 5.34 11.94 -1.10
CA CYS A 172 3.89 11.68 -1.08
C CYS A 172 3.22 12.20 0.19
N LYS A 173 3.97 12.40 1.27
CA LYS A 173 3.51 12.95 2.55
C LYS A 173 2.80 14.30 2.39
N ARG A 174 3.25 15.14 1.45
CA ARG A 174 2.62 16.44 1.16
C ARG A 174 1.18 16.35 0.64
N PHE A 175 0.78 15.19 0.15
CA PHE A 175 -0.56 14.97 -0.39
C PHE A 175 -1.52 14.36 0.62
N ALA A 176 -1.04 14.02 1.82
CA ALA A 176 -1.85 13.44 2.87
C ALA A 176 -2.70 14.49 3.57
N ASP A 177 -3.95 14.16 3.86
CA ASP A 177 -4.83 14.95 4.72
C ASP A 177 -4.48 14.71 6.20
N VAL A 178 -3.97 13.50 6.52
CA VAL A 178 -3.56 13.10 7.88
C VAL A 178 -2.24 12.35 7.84
N ILE A 179 -1.33 12.70 8.75
CA ILE A 179 -0.09 11.96 9.00
C ILE A 179 -0.25 11.17 10.29
N VAL A 180 -0.02 9.86 10.23
CA VAL A 180 -0.05 8.97 11.40
C VAL A 180 1.38 8.64 11.80
N PRO A 181 1.94 9.30 12.83
CA PRO A 181 3.27 9.00 13.32
C PRO A 181 3.28 7.67 14.09
N GLN A 182 4.46 7.04 14.18
CA GLN A 182 4.70 5.78 14.89
C GLN A 182 3.95 4.56 14.31
N GLY A 183 3.34 4.71 13.15
CA GLY A 183 2.67 3.61 12.44
C GLY A 183 1.56 2.97 13.25
N GLY A 184 1.51 1.64 13.24
CA GLY A 184 0.47 0.85 13.91
C GLY A 184 0.48 0.91 15.45
N HIS A 185 1.44 1.56 16.08
CA HIS A 185 1.47 1.77 17.54
C HIS A 185 0.60 2.96 17.97
N ASN A 186 0.28 3.87 17.08
CA ASN A 186 -0.55 5.05 17.37
C ASN A 186 -2.05 4.70 17.41
N ASN A 187 -2.48 4.04 18.49
CA ASN A 187 -3.89 3.67 18.65
C ASN A 187 -4.83 4.88 18.75
N ALA A 188 -4.36 6.02 19.26
CA ALA A 188 -5.16 7.24 19.36
C ALA A 188 -5.52 7.75 17.95
N ALA A 189 -4.54 7.91 17.06
CA ALA A 189 -4.79 8.31 15.68
C ALA A 189 -5.68 7.31 14.94
N ILE A 190 -5.44 6.00 15.09
CA ILE A 190 -6.27 4.96 14.44
C ILE A 190 -7.72 5.02 14.94
N ASN A 191 -7.95 5.26 16.25
CA ASN A 191 -9.30 5.41 16.79
C ASN A 191 -10.01 6.67 16.26
N MET A 192 -9.29 7.78 16.11
CA MET A 192 -9.83 9.01 15.52
C MET A 192 -10.24 8.77 14.04
N LEU A 193 -9.37 8.16 13.26
CA LEU A 193 -9.66 7.80 11.86
C LEU A 193 -10.88 6.89 11.75
N ALA A 194 -10.98 5.86 12.58
CA ALA A 194 -12.13 4.95 12.57
C ALA A 194 -13.44 5.66 12.92
N LYS A 195 -13.43 6.58 13.88
CA LYS A 195 -14.61 7.41 14.22
C LYS A 195 -15.01 8.32 13.07
N PHE A 196 -14.02 8.97 12.44
CA PHE A 196 -14.25 9.83 11.29
C PHE A 196 -14.89 9.06 10.13
N VAL A 197 -14.32 7.91 9.74
CA VAL A 197 -14.86 7.07 8.65
C VAL A 197 -16.29 6.62 8.98
N LYS A 198 -16.57 6.17 10.21
CA LYS A 198 -17.93 5.79 10.64
C LYS A 198 -18.92 6.94 10.54
N GLN A 199 -18.50 8.15 10.86
CA GLN A 199 -19.36 9.32 10.73
C GLN A 199 -19.67 9.60 9.26
N GLN A 200 -18.66 9.54 8.39
CA GLN A 200 -18.84 9.78 6.96
C GLN A 200 -19.76 8.75 6.30
N LEU A 201 -19.75 7.50 6.74
CA LEU A 201 -20.69 6.48 6.26
C LEU A 201 -22.14 6.82 6.65
N LYS A 202 -22.39 7.22 7.90
CA LYS A 202 -23.72 7.59 8.38
C LYS A 202 -24.29 8.84 7.71
N GLU A 203 -23.45 9.75 7.26
CA GLU A 203 -23.89 11.00 6.57
C GLU A 203 -24.25 10.74 5.10
N ARG A 204 -23.93 9.55 4.56
CA ARG A 204 -24.23 9.13 3.18
C ARG A 204 -25.47 8.25 3.06
N ASP A 205 -25.92 7.65 4.18
CA ASP A 205 -27.21 6.95 4.31
C ASP A 205 -28.35 7.95 4.45
#